data_18c4cce8b5b66291da4536101e953c50
#
_entry.id   18c4cce8b5b66291da4536101e953c50
#
_cell.length_a   1.000
_cell.length_b   1.000
_cell.length_c   1.000
_cell.angle_alpha   90.00
_cell.angle_beta   90.00
_cell.angle_gamma   90.00
#
_symmetry.space_group_name_H-M   'P 1'
#
loop_
_entity.id
_entity.type
_entity.pdbx_description
1 polymer ?
#
loop_
_entity_poly.entity_id
_entity_poly.type
_entity_poly.pdbx_seq_one_letter_code
_entity_poly.pdbx_strand_id
1 'polypeptide(L)'
;GIIEEMIDDYETEYEARTGRSKTLYAGDRDRILITVMAAQLYQAQERAAYLFRRNFLKWMEDEDLENWGANFGFKIPDAQPASVELKFYVNDPLEFDVEIPAGTRATAGDNVFFATAGHGILKAGQESVVIQALCSDAGEVGNDYVPGQINVIADPVPYISGVTNQSTSEGGAERMTGEDLMLSILQ
;
A
#
# COMPACT_ATOMS: atom_id res chain seq x y z
N GLY A 1 13.46 -0.42 -40.10
CA GLY A 1 12.48 -0.12 -39.04
C GLY A 1 11.14 0.26 -39.67
N ILE A 2 10.08 0.43 -38.87
CA ILE A 2 8.69 0.66 -39.34
C ILE A 2 8.55 1.82 -40.33
N ILE A 3 9.35 2.90 -40.19
CA ILE A 3 9.33 4.06 -41.10
C ILE A 3 9.82 3.67 -42.48
N GLU A 4 10.97 2.99 -42.58
CA GLU A 4 11.54 2.57 -43.82
C GLU A 4 10.64 1.56 -44.55
N GLU A 5 10.05 0.63 -43.82
CA GLU A 5 9.08 -0.35 -44.33
C GLU A 5 7.86 0.36 -44.93
N MET A 6 7.28 1.31 -44.20
CA MET A 6 6.14 2.09 -44.68
C MET A 6 6.47 2.98 -45.91
N ILE A 7 7.72 3.45 -46.02
CA ILE A 7 8.18 4.21 -47.18
C ILE A 7 8.29 3.28 -48.39
N ASP A 8 8.91 2.13 -48.24
CA ASP A 8 9.08 1.14 -49.29
C ASP A 8 7.73 0.63 -49.81
N ASP A 9 6.81 0.33 -48.88
CA ASP A 9 5.43 -0.04 -49.23
C ASP A 9 4.73 1.08 -50.02
N TYR A 10 4.88 2.33 -49.59
CA TYR A 10 4.30 3.47 -50.31
C TYR A 10 4.88 3.64 -51.72
N GLU A 11 6.19 3.57 -51.88
CA GLU A 11 6.88 3.71 -53.16
C GLU A 11 6.45 2.59 -54.10
N THR A 12 6.39 1.36 -53.60
CA THR A 12 5.92 0.17 -54.34
C THR A 12 4.47 0.32 -54.80
N GLU A 13 3.57 0.70 -53.91
CA GLU A 13 2.14 0.87 -54.21
C GLU A 13 1.90 2.06 -55.13
N TYR A 14 2.68 3.13 -55.03
CA TYR A 14 2.61 4.27 -55.93
C TYR A 14 2.98 3.89 -57.34
N GLU A 15 4.06 3.12 -57.57
CA GLU A 15 4.47 2.62 -58.86
C GLU A 15 3.42 1.70 -59.43
N ALA A 16 2.90 0.75 -58.66
CA ALA A 16 1.86 -0.19 -59.08
C ALA A 16 0.59 0.52 -59.58
N ARG A 17 0.18 1.62 -58.91
CA ARG A 17 -1.05 2.36 -59.25
C ARG A 17 -0.89 3.37 -60.36
N THR A 18 0.28 4.00 -60.47
CA THR A 18 0.46 5.11 -61.40
C THR A 18 1.33 4.79 -62.63
N GLY A 19 2.04 3.65 -62.58
CA GLY A 19 3.04 3.28 -63.56
C GLY A 19 4.29 4.17 -63.57
N ARG A 20 4.50 4.95 -62.48
CA ARG A 20 5.63 5.88 -62.35
C ARG A 20 6.37 5.58 -61.06
N SER A 21 7.69 5.43 -61.15
CA SER A 21 8.52 5.32 -59.98
C SER A 21 8.56 6.65 -59.21
N LYS A 22 8.51 6.61 -57.87
CA LYS A 22 8.61 7.75 -56.98
C LYS A 22 9.53 7.36 -55.82
N THR A 23 10.51 8.19 -55.51
CA THR A 23 11.36 8.03 -54.35
C THR A 23 11.12 9.20 -53.38
N LEU A 24 10.88 8.87 -52.13
CA LEU A 24 10.56 9.85 -51.05
C LEU A 24 11.84 10.35 -50.36
N TYR A 25 12.16 11.64 -50.51
CA TYR A 25 13.25 12.28 -49.84
C TYR A 25 12.83 12.92 -48.51
N ALA A 26 13.79 13.24 -47.64
CA ALA A 26 13.53 13.66 -46.26
C ALA A 26 12.60 14.88 -46.10
N GLY A 27 12.54 15.77 -47.10
CA GLY A 27 11.68 16.97 -47.12
C GLY A 27 10.32 16.78 -47.78
N ASP A 28 10.05 15.58 -48.37
CA ASP A 28 8.80 15.35 -49.05
C ASP A 28 7.62 15.31 -48.10
N ARG A 29 6.53 15.92 -48.50
CA ARG A 29 5.27 15.94 -47.76
C ARG A 29 4.78 14.56 -47.40
N ASP A 30 4.84 13.64 -48.36
CA ASP A 30 4.35 12.28 -48.15
C ASP A 30 5.24 11.52 -47.14
N ARG A 31 6.56 11.70 -47.22
CA ARG A 31 7.51 11.14 -46.26
C ARG A 31 7.29 11.69 -44.85
N ILE A 32 7.05 12.99 -44.70
CA ILE A 32 6.72 13.60 -43.41
C ILE A 32 5.43 12.98 -42.84
N LEU A 33 4.40 12.82 -43.68
CA LEU A 33 3.14 12.21 -43.27
C LEU A 33 3.33 10.77 -42.81
N ILE A 34 4.06 9.96 -43.57
CA ILE A 34 4.38 8.56 -43.25
C ILE A 34 5.15 8.49 -41.91
N THR A 35 6.12 9.39 -41.69
CA THR A 35 6.88 9.45 -40.43
C THR A 35 5.98 9.71 -39.22
N VAL A 36 5.04 10.66 -39.35
CA VAL A 36 4.06 10.95 -38.28
C VAL A 36 3.14 9.77 -38.04
N MET A 37 2.63 9.13 -39.11
CA MET A 37 1.76 7.96 -38.98
C MET A 37 2.50 6.76 -38.37
N ALA A 38 3.76 6.50 -38.77
CA ALA A 38 4.60 5.45 -38.21
C ALA A 38 4.85 5.66 -36.71
N ALA A 39 5.07 6.92 -36.27
CA ALA A 39 5.22 7.24 -34.87
C ALA A 39 3.96 6.92 -34.05
N GLN A 40 2.78 7.26 -34.58
CA GLN A 40 1.49 6.92 -33.95
C GLN A 40 1.24 5.42 -33.91
N LEU A 41 1.56 4.71 -34.98
CA LEU A 41 1.42 3.26 -35.05
C LEU A 41 2.34 2.56 -34.05
N TYR A 42 3.60 3.03 -33.94
CA TYR A 42 4.53 2.50 -32.95
C TYR A 42 4.02 2.68 -31.51
N GLN A 43 3.52 3.87 -31.17
CA GLN A 43 2.92 4.13 -29.86
C GLN A 43 1.70 3.23 -29.59
N ALA A 44 0.87 3.01 -30.61
CA ALA A 44 -0.28 2.10 -30.50
C ALA A 44 0.13 0.66 -30.28
N GLN A 45 1.19 0.18 -30.95
CA GLN A 45 1.75 -1.16 -30.78
C GLN A 45 2.35 -1.34 -29.38
N GLU A 46 3.12 -0.38 -28.90
CA GLU A 46 3.68 -0.42 -27.54
C GLU A 46 2.57 -0.48 -26.48
N ARG A 47 1.53 0.34 -26.65
CA ARG A 47 0.37 0.33 -25.76
C ARG A 47 -0.39 -0.99 -25.81
N ALA A 48 -0.58 -1.57 -26.99
CA ALA A 48 -1.22 -2.87 -27.14
C ALA A 48 -0.39 -3.99 -26.50
N ALA A 49 0.94 -3.98 -26.68
CA ALA A 49 1.85 -4.94 -26.07
C ALA A 49 1.83 -4.82 -24.54
N TYR A 50 1.82 -3.60 -23.99
CA TYR A 50 1.68 -3.36 -22.56
C TYR A 50 0.36 -3.94 -22.01
N LEU A 51 -0.77 -3.60 -22.61
CA LEU A 51 -2.09 -4.11 -22.22
C LEU A 51 -2.18 -5.63 -22.34
N PHE A 52 -1.58 -6.22 -23.39
CA PHE A 52 -1.56 -7.67 -23.57
C PHE A 52 -0.79 -8.37 -22.45
N ARG A 53 0.38 -7.83 -22.06
CA ARG A 53 1.18 -8.39 -20.95
C ARG A 53 0.41 -8.41 -19.64
N ARG A 54 -0.40 -7.39 -19.35
CA ARG A 54 -1.22 -7.31 -18.14
C ARG A 54 -2.31 -8.39 -18.01
N ASN A 55 -2.55 -9.19 -19.08
CA ASN A 55 -3.43 -10.36 -18.98
C ASN A 55 -2.72 -11.61 -18.41
N PHE A 56 -1.41 -11.56 -18.18
CA PHE A 56 -0.68 -12.66 -17.58
C PHE A 56 -0.29 -12.32 -16.14
N LEU A 57 -0.59 -13.19 -15.20
CA LEU A 57 -0.33 -13.02 -13.76
C LEU A 57 1.05 -12.45 -13.44
N LYS A 58 2.09 -12.94 -14.16
CA LYS A 58 3.48 -12.49 -13.97
C LYS A 58 3.71 -10.99 -14.21
N TRP A 59 2.89 -10.35 -15.02
CA TRP A 59 3.03 -8.94 -15.41
C TRP A 59 1.81 -8.09 -15.04
N MET A 60 0.88 -8.64 -14.25
CA MET A 60 -0.22 -7.88 -13.68
C MET A 60 0.32 -6.92 -12.62
N GLU A 61 -0.22 -5.72 -12.61
CA GLU A 61 -0.04 -4.76 -11.52
C GLU A 61 -1.02 -5.08 -10.39
N ASP A 62 -0.80 -4.56 -9.20
CA ASP A 62 -1.59 -4.88 -8.01
C ASP A 62 -3.10 -4.71 -8.22
N GLU A 63 -3.51 -3.64 -8.93
CA GLU A 63 -4.92 -3.40 -9.28
C GLU A 63 -5.51 -4.51 -10.17
N ASP A 64 -4.73 -5.03 -11.12
CA ASP A 64 -5.16 -6.12 -11.99
C ASP A 64 -5.28 -7.44 -11.22
N LEU A 65 -4.32 -7.69 -10.30
CA LEU A 65 -4.34 -8.85 -9.40
C LEU A 65 -5.54 -8.80 -8.45
N GLU A 66 -5.88 -7.64 -7.90
CA GLU A 66 -7.07 -7.44 -7.08
C GLU A 66 -8.35 -7.78 -7.85
N ASN A 67 -8.50 -7.20 -9.05
CA ASN A 67 -9.66 -7.42 -9.91
C ASN A 67 -9.77 -8.88 -10.37
N TRP A 68 -8.63 -9.50 -10.67
CA TRP A 68 -8.58 -10.91 -11.07
C TRP A 68 -8.94 -11.82 -9.90
N GLY A 69 -8.34 -11.61 -8.72
CA GLY A 69 -8.62 -12.35 -7.49
C GLY A 69 -10.08 -12.23 -7.05
N ALA A 70 -10.67 -11.04 -7.18
CA ALA A 70 -12.08 -10.80 -6.84
C ALA A 70 -13.05 -11.70 -7.65
N ASN A 71 -12.72 -12.04 -8.91
CA ASN A 71 -13.53 -12.96 -9.72
C ASN A 71 -13.57 -14.38 -9.13
N PHE A 72 -12.58 -14.75 -8.31
CA PHE A 72 -12.51 -16.04 -7.60
C PHE A 72 -12.90 -15.94 -6.13
N GLY A 73 -13.43 -14.78 -5.71
CA GLY A 73 -13.85 -14.54 -4.33
C GLY A 73 -12.69 -14.23 -3.36
N PHE A 74 -11.48 -14.03 -3.87
CA PHE A 74 -10.33 -13.62 -3.06
C PHE A 74 -10.47 -12.14 -2.69
N LYS A 75 -10.35 -11.85 -1.39
CA LYS A 75 -10.35 -10.48 -0.88
C LYS A 75 -9.01 -10.23 -0.20
N ILE A 76 -8.28 -9.23 -0.66
CA ILE A 76 -7.00 -8.84 -0.07
C ILE A 76 -7.26 -8.30 1.34
N PRO A 77 -6.58 -8.85 2.37
CA PRO A 77 -6.65 -8.28 3.70
C PRO A 77 -6.06 -6.86 3.71
N ASP A 78 -6.75 -5.94 4.36
CA ASP A 78 -6.20 -4.61 4.62
C ASP A 78 -5.02 -4.72 5.61
N ALA A 79 -4.13 -3.73 5.59
CA ALA A 79 -3.04 -3.63 6.55
C ALA A 79 -3.59 -3.72 7.99
N GLN A 80 -2.91 -4.48 8.83
CA GLN A 80 -3.31 -4.71 10.23
C GLN A 80 -2.42 -3.90 11.17
N PRO A 81 -2.98 -3.23 12.18
CA PRO A 81 -2.18 -2.53 13.19
C PRO A 81 -1.57 -3.53 14.18
N ALA A 82 -0.38 -3.21 14.69
CA ALA A 82 0.22 -3.95 15.80
C ALA A 82 -0.60 -3.78 17.08
N SER A 83 -0.58 -4.81 17.93
CA SER A 83 -1.26 -4.83 19.23
C SER A 83 -0.27 -4.94 20.38
N VAL A 84 -0.62 -4.39 21.53
CA VAL A 84 0.21 -4.43 22.73
C VAL A 84 -0.65 -4.32 24.00
N GLU A 85 -0.18 -4.87 25.11
CA GLU A 85 -0.78 -4.66 26.42
C GLU A 85 -0.15 -3.46 27.13
N LEU A 86 -0.96 -2.42 27.39
CA LEU A 86 -0.58 -1.23 28.13
C LEU A 86 -1.03 -1.35 29.58
N LYS A 87 -0.08 -1.23 30.51
CA LYS A 87 -0.32 -1.13 31.95
C LYS A 87 -0.30 0.35 32.34
N PHE A 88 -1.45 0.86 32.74
CA PHE A 88 -1.58 2.16 33.37
C PHE A 88 -1.45 2.00 34.88
N TYR A 89 -0.73 2.86 35.54
CA TYR A 89 -0.45 2.75 36.97
C TYR A 89 -0.55 4.08 37.72
N VAL A 90 -0.74 3.96 39.02
CA VAL A 90 -0.69 5.07 40.00
C VAL A 90 0.44 4.84 40.98
N ASN A 91 1.00 5.91 41.55
CA ASN A 91 2.07 5.79 42.55
C ASN A 91 1.52 5.32 43.89
N ASP A 92 0.33 5.79 44.26
CA ASP A 92 -0.35 5.41 45.48
C ASP A 92 -1.78 4.95 45.15
N PRO A 93 -2.28 3.84 45.76
CA PRO A 93 -3.63 3.37 45.54
C PRO A 93 -4.67 4.46 45.92
N LEU A 94 -5.66 4.60 45.03
CA LEU A 94 -6.75 5.57 45.19
C LEU A 94 -7.94 4.96 45.90
N GLU A 95 -8.72 5.77 46.62
CA GLU A 95 -9.93 5.35 47.33
C GLU A 95 -11.19 5.31 46.41
N PHE A 96 -11.03 5.67 45.14
CA PHE A 96 -12.10 5.73 44.17
C PHE A 96 -11.65 5.10 42.83
N ASP A 97 -12.62 4.73 41.99
CA ASP A 97 -12.36 4.19 40.68
C ASP A 97 -11.94 5.28 39.69
N VAL A 98 -10.95 5.00 38.84
CA VAL A 98 -10.52 5.90 37.79
C VAL A 98 -10.80 5.22 36.43
N GLU A 99 -11.50 5.93 35.57
CA GLU A 99 -11.81 5.47 34.23
C GLU A 99 -10.73 5.91 33.23
N ILE A 100 -10.26 4.99 32.42
CA ILE A 100 -9.36 5.24 31.28
C ILE A 100 -10.18 5.06 30.00
N PRO A 101 -10.44 6.15 29.27
CA PRO A 101 -11.26 6.08 28.07
C PRO A 101 -10.63 5.20 26.97
N ALA A 102 -11.48 4.57 26.16
CA ALA A 102 -11.06 3.98 24.91
C ALA A 102 -10.44 5.06 23.99
N GLY A 103 -9.39 4.70 23.26
CA GLY A 103 -8.67 5.65 22.42
C GLY A 103 -7.63 6.49 23.15
N THR A 104 -7.40 6.27 24.46
CA THR A 104 -6.28 6.90 25.19
C THR A 104 -4.96 6.45 24.58
N ARG A 105 -4.13 7.41 24.14
CA ARG A 105 -2.89 7.15 23.42
C ARG A 105 -1.67 7.16 24.33
N ALA A 106 -0.76 6.21 24.04
CA ALA A 106 0.59 6.16 24.61
C ALA A 106 1.62 6.03 23.48
N THR A 107 2.86 6.43 23.76
CA THR A 107 3.96 6.42 22.78
C THR A 107 5.30 6.15 23.45
N ALA A 108 6.29 5.75 22.65
CA ALA A 108 7.69 5.71 23.06
C ALA A 108 8.40 7.07 22.88
N GLY A 109 7.70 8.10 22.36
CA GLY A 109 8.28 9.41 22.05
C GLY A 109 8.81 9.55 20.62
N ASP A 110 8.53 8.60 19.75
CA ASP A 110 8.99 8.50 18.36
C ASP A 110 7.90 8.79 17.31
N ASN A 111 6.79 9.41 17.73
CA ASN A 111 5.63 9.74 16.91
C ASN A 111 4.76 8.53 16.49
N VAL A 112 5.03 7.33 17.00
CA VAL A 112 4.15 6.16 16.86
C VAL A 112 3.27 6.09 18.11
N PHE A 113 1.95 5.96 17.92
CA PHE A 113 0.98 6.00 18.99
C PHE A 113 0.21 4.67 19.07
N PHE A 114 -0.02 4.24 20.30
CA PHE A 114 -0.88 3.09 20.62
C PHE A 114 -2.10 3.58 21.37
N ALA A 115 -3.27 3.33 20.82
CA ALA A 115 -4.55 3.74 21.40
C ALA A 115 -5.24 2.56 22.09
N THR A 116 -5.77 2.74 23.30
CA THR A 116 -6.52 1.71 24.00
C THR A 116 -7.72 1.25 23.19
N ALA A 117 -7.85 -0.05 22.96
CA ALA A 117 -8.93 -0.65 22.17
C ALA A 117 -10.31 -0.58 22.88
N GLY A 118 -10.30 -0.50 24.20
CA GLY A 118 -11.49 -0.37 25.03
C GLY A 118 -11.27 0.52 26.21
N HIS A 119 -12.33 0.83 26.94
CA HIS A 119 -12.21 1.52 28.21
C HIS A 119 -11.71 0.56 29.31
N GLY A 120 -10.88 1.08 30.21
CA GLY A 120 -10.46 0.37 31.42
C GLY A 120 -10.88 1.10 32.68
N ILE A 121 -11.01 0.40 33.77
CA ILE A 121 -11.31 0.98 35.08
C ILE A 121 -10.24 0.51 36.06
N LEU A 122 -9.45 1.45 36.59
CA LEU A 122 -8.60 1.20 37.72
C LEU A 122 -9.47 1.28 38.98
N LYS A 123 -9.69 0.13 39.60
CA LYS A 123 -10.54 0.05 40.81
C LYS A 123 -9.87 0.64 42.02
N ALA A 124 -10.69 1.17 42.94
CA ALA A 124 -10.24 1.64 44.23
C ALA A 124 -9.36 0.58 44.93
N GLY A 125 -8.21 1.01 45.45
CA GLY A 125 -7.23 0.15 46.10
C GLY A 125 -6.29 -0.64 45.16
N GLN A 126 -6.45 -0.55 43.83
CA GLN A 126 -5.54 -1.14 42.86
C GLN A 126 -4.46 -0.13 42.46
N GLU A 127 -3.24 -0.63 42.19
CA GLU A 127 -2.11 0.17 41.75
C GLU A 127 -2.01 0.27 40.22
N SER A 128 -2.65 -0.63 39.47
CA SER A 128 -2.57 -0.64 38.01
C SER A 128 -3.73 -1.39 37.36
N VAL A 129 -3.94 -1.10 36.07
CA VAL A 129 -4.85 -1.81 35.18
C VAL A 129 -4.16 -2.03 33.84
N VAL A 130 -4.41 -3.18 33.23
CA VAL A 130 -3.88 -3.53 31.92
C VAL A 130 -5.00 -3.45 30.89
N ILE A 131 -4.73 -2.77 29.77
CA ILE A 131 -5.69 -2.56 28.69
C ILE A 131 -4.99 -2.87 27.37
N GLN A 132 -5.64 -3.62 26.52
CA GLN A 132 -5.14 -3.86 25.16
C GLN A 132 -5.20 -2.58 24.34
N ALA A 133 -4.13 -2.30 23.60
CA ALA A 133 -4.02 -1.15 22.71
C ALA A 133 -3.58 -1.60 21.32
N LEU A 134 -3.98 -0.81 20.33
CA LEU A 134 -3.62 -1.01 18.92
C LEU A 134 -2.81 0.19 18.45
N CYS A 135 -1.83 -0.06 17.59
CA CYS A 135 -1.13 1.02 16.92
C CYS A 135 -2.12 1.86 16.10
N SER A 136 -1.98 3.17 16.14
CA SER A 136 -2.84 4.09 15.38
C SER A 136 -2.62 3.99 13.88
N ASP A 137 -1.41 3.59 13.48
CA ASP A 137 -1.03 3.35 12.10
C ASP A 137 -1.06 1.84 11.82
N ALA A 138 -1.72 1.46 10.73
CA ALA A 138 -1.72 0.09 10.26
C ALA A 138 -0.38 -0.23 9.57
N GLY A 139 -0.02 -1.52 9.55
CA GLY A 139 1.26 -1.96 9.01
C GLY A 139 2.25 -2.39 10.10
N GLU A 140 3.49 -2.61 9.71
CA GLU A 140 4.54 -3.12 10.59
C GLU A 140 5.15 -2.06 11.52
N VAL A 141 4.84 -0.77 11.31
CA VAL A 141 5.45 0.36 12.03
C VAL A 141 5.31 0.26 13.56
N GLY A 142 4.24 -0.38 14.03
CA GLY A 142 3.98 -0.58 15.45
C GLY A 142 4.54 -1.87 16.04
N ASN A 143 5.26 -2.70 15.28
CA ASN A 143 5.87 -3.94 15.77
C ASN A 143 7.16 -3.68 16.57
N ASP A 144 7.55 -4.67 17.35
CA ASP A 144 8.86 -4.78 18.03
C ASP A 144 9.14 -3.75 19.14
N TYR A 145 8.13 -3.06 19.66
CA TYR A 145 8.30 -2.25 20.86
C TYR A 145 8.43 -3.17 22.07
N VAL A 146 9.65 -3.28 22.59
CA VAL A 146 9.95 -4.14 23.73
C VAL A 146 9.29 -3.63 25.04
N PRO A 147 9.07 -4.49 26.06
CA PRO A 147 8.47 -4.10 27.32
C PRO A 147 9.17 -2.89 27.96
N GLY A 148 8.39 -1.90 28.40
CA GLY A 148 8.86 -0.66 29.00
C GLY A 148 9.21 0.44 28.01
N GLN A 149 9.20 0.20 26.72
CA GLN A 149 9.53 1.19 25.69
C GLN A 149 8.41 2.22 25.50
N ILE A 150 7.15 1.77 25.52
CA ILE A 150 5.98 2.66 25.46
C ILE A 150 5.67 3.16 26.85
N ASN A 151 6.17 4.35 27.20
CA ASN A 151 6.16 4.87 28.55
C ASN A 151 5.67 6.31 28.70
N VAL A 152 5.22 6.93 27.62
CA VAL A 152 4.70 8.30 27.59
C VAL A 152 3.20 8.29 27.31
N ILE A 153 2.41 8.90 28.17
CA ILE A 153 0.97 9.12 27.94
C ILE A 153 0.82 10.35 27.05
N ALA A 154 0.30 10.16 25.84
CA ALA A 154 0.06 11.26 24.90
C ALA A 154 -1.21 12.04 25.26
N ASP A 155 -2.24 11.33 25.72
CA ASP A 155 -3.51 11.94 26.19
C ASP A 155 -3.60 11.81 27.72
N PRO A 156 -3.31 12.87 28.48
CA PRO A 156 -3.29 12.81 29.94
C PRO A 156 -4.63 12.35 30.52
N VAL A 157 -4.56 11.32 31.36
CA VAL A 157 -5.71 10.80 32.12
C VAL A 157 -5.57 11.26 33.57
N PRO A 158 -6.58 11.93 34.15
CA PRO A 158 -6.52 12.38 35.55
C PRO A 158 -6.18 11.23 36.51
N TYR A 159 -5.33 11.49 37.48
CA TYR A 159 -4.90 10.57 38.54
C TYR A 159 -3.99 9.41 38.07
N ILE A 160 -3.80 9.15 36.80
CA ILE A 160 -2.85 8.15 36.28
C ILE A 160 -1.45 8.74 36.30
N SER A 161 -0.51 8.05 36.95
CA SER A 161 0.89 8.49 37.11
C SER A 161 1.75 8.14 35.88
N GLY A 162 1.42 7.05 35.19
CA GLY A 162 2.18 6.62 34.01
C GLY A 162 1.60 5.42 33.30
N VAL A 163 2.24 5.08 32.20
CA VAL A 163 1.92 3.91 31.37
C VAL A 163 3.20 3.15 31.04
N THR A 164 3.10 1.86 30.83
CA THR A 164 4.18 1.05 30.30
C THR A 164 3.61 -0.15 29.56
N ASN A 165 4.27 -0.61 28.50
CA ASN A 165 3.87 -1.88 27.86
C ASN A 165 4.49 -3.06 28.60
N GLN A 166 3.72 -4.13 28.76
CA GLN A 166 4.15 -5.35 29.45
C GLN A 166 4.69 -6.42 28.50
N SER A 167 4.24 -6.40 27.24
CA SER A 167 4.66 -7.31 26.18
C SER A 167 5.31 -6.56 25.04
N THR A 168 6.02 -7.28 24.18
CA THR A 168 6.44 -6.74 22.89
C THR A 168 5.21 -6.54 22.01
N SER A 169 5.15 -5.42 21.29
CA SER A 169 4.08 -5.19 20.33
C SER A 169 4.26 -6.06 19.08
N GLU A 170 3.18 -6.65 18.61
CA GLU A 170 3.19 -7.59 17.48
C GLU A 170 1.86 -7.60 16.71
N GLY A 171 1.86 -8.28 15.56
CA GLY A 171 0.65 -8.48 14.76
C GLY A 171 0.39 -7.39 13.73
N GLY A 172 1.24 -6.38 13.65
CA GLY A 172 1.20 -5.41 12.57
C GLY A 172 1.65 -6.04 11.26
N ALA A 173 0.85 -5.88 10.20
CA ALA A 173 1.15 -6.41 8.88
C ALA A 173 0.76 -5.41 7.80
N GLU A 174 1.65 -5.26 6.82
CA GLU A 174 1.36 -4.47 5.63
C GLU A 174 0.32 -5.15 4.75
N ARG A 175 -0.34 -4.35 3.91
CA ARG A 175 -1.20 -4.89 2.86
C ARG A 175 -0.35 -5.67 1.85
N MET A 176 -0.81 -6.86 1.49
CA MET A 176 -0.11 -7.67 0.48
C MET A 176 -0.10 -6.96 -0.87
N THR A 177 1.05 -6.96 -1.53
CA THR A 177 1.27 -6.38 -2.86
C THR A 177 2.18 -7.28 -3.70
N GLY A 178 2.20 -7.07 -5.01
CA GLY A 178 3.15 -7.71 -5.91
C GLY A 178 3.13 -9.24 -5.87
N GLU A 179 4.31 -9.83 -5.68
CA GLU A 179 4.51 -11.29 -5.75
C GLU A 179 3.81 -12.03 -4.62
N ASP A 180 3.78 -11.46 -3.40
CA ASP A 180 3.10 -12.06 -2.25
C ASP A 180 1.59 -12.13 -2.46
N LEU A 181 1.01 -11.08 -3.05
CA LEU A 181 -0.38 -11.06 -3.45
C LEU A 181 -0.67 -12.13 -4.51
N MET A 182 0.16 -12.22 -5.55
CA MET A 182 0.02 -13.23 -6.59
C MET A 182 0.06 -14.66 -6.01
N LEU A 183 1.00 -14.94 -5.13
CA LEU A 183 1.14 -16.25 -4.48
C LEU A 183 -0.06 -16.59 -3.60
N SER A 184 -0.63 -15.62 -2.89
CA SER A 184 -1.78 -15.86 -2.03
C SER A 184 -3.08 -16.11 -2.82
N ILE A 185 -3.21 -15.57 -4.04
CA ILE A 185 -4.35 -15.83 -4.93
C ILE A 185 -4.29 -17.25 -5.53
N LEU A 186 -3.09 -17.83 -5.68
CA LEU A 186 -2.87 -19.14 -6.28
C LEU A 186 -2.99 -20.32 -5.30
N GLN A 187 -3.15 -20.06 -4.01
CA GLN A 187 -3.36 -21.10 -2.96
C GLN A 187 -4.84 -21.38 -2.74
#